data_d89a21e3ec7bb33938c86d9f2df9bb7d
#
_entry.id   d89a21e3ec7bb33938c86d9f2df9bb7d
#
_cell.length_a   1.000
_cell.length_b   1.000
_cell.length_c   1.000
_cell.angle_alpha   90.00
_cell.angle_beta   90.00
_cell.angle_gamma   90.00
#
_symmetry.space_group_name_H-M   'P 1'
#
loop_
_entity.id
_entity.type
_entity.pdbx_description
1 polymer ?
#
loop_
_entity_poly.entity_id
_entity_poly.type
_entity_poly.pdbx_seq_one_letter_code
_entity_poly.pdbx_strand_id
1 'polypeptide(L)'
;MKRVERPIYLRHSKANKRSDHDLYFLRNDQKTANAYRAGALDAYGNAPEQGVSSGTGVPCGHCLNIVPEGEGFLVVAHRPFSILQPYAETGPIFICQSDCSAPSATEIPQVLEASPEYLIKAYTSNQRIKYGTGAIVPKENFTSKLSALLARSDLAFVDIRSAKNNCWLTRVTHQT
;
A
#
# COMPACT_ATOMS: atom_id res chain seq x y z
N MET A 1 -14.91 -25.69 60.94
CA MET A 1 -13.92 -25.01 60.12
C MET A 1 -14.52 -24.83 58.71
N LYS A 2 -14.96 -23.62 58.38
CA LYS A 2 -15.51 -23.30 57.05
C LYS A 2 -14.38 -22.79 56.15
N ARG A 3 -14.15 -23.48 55.02
CA ARG A 3 -13.21 -23.06 53.99
C ARG A 3 -13.79 -21.85 53.25
N VAL A 4 -13.08 -20.73 53.26
CA VAL A 4 -13.39 -19.53 52.50
C VAL A 4 -12.77 -19.69 51.11
N GLU A 5 -13.60 -19.82 50.09
CA GLU A 5 -13.18 -19.79 48.69
C GLU A 5 -12.87 -18.35 48.28
N ARG A 6 -11.66 -18.14 47.72
CA ARG A 6 -11.24 -16.85 47.18
C ARG A 6 -11.79 -16.71 45.76
N PRO A 7 -12.35 -15.56 45.33
CA PRO A 7 -12.81 -15.36 43.97
C PRO A 7 -11.63 -15.26 43.02
N ILE A 8 -11.72 -16.02 41.92
CA ILE A 8 -10.79 -15.97 40.78
C ILE A 8 -11.02 -14.65 40.07
N TYR A 9 -10.09 -13.71 40.22
CA TYR A 9 -10.02 -12.50 39.38
C TYR A 9 -9.66 -12.90 37.94
N LEU A 10 -10.63 -12.92 37.03
CA LEU A 10 -10.43 -12.93 35.60
C LEU A 10 -9.69 -11.63 35.21
N ARG A 11 -8.39 -11.75 34.98
CA ARG A 11 -7.62 -10.70 34.33
C ARG A 11 -8.15 -10.58 32.92
N HIS A 12 -8.98 -9.57 32.64
CA HIS A 12 -9.25 -9.11 31.29
C HIS A 12 -7.93 -8.56 30.77
N SER A 13 -7.30 -9.31 29.87
CA SER A 13 -6.23 -8.77 29.03
C SER A 13 -6.85 -7.67 28.19
N LYS A 14 -6.49 -6.42 28.47
CA LYS A 14 -6.79 -5.28 27.61
C LYS A 14 -6.11 -5.59 26.28
N ALA A 15 -6.87 -6.05 25.28
CA ALA A 15 -6.43 -6.04 23.91
C ALA A 15 -6.03 -4.59 23.60
N ASN A 16 -4.74 -4.36 23.36
CA ASN A 16 -4.21 -3.07 22.99
C ASN A 16 -4.86 -2.73 21.64
N LYS A 17 -5.88 -1.86 21.64
CA LYS A 17 -6.46 -1.32 20.39
C LYS A 17 -5.37 -0.48 19.75
N ARG A 18 -4.67 -1.06 18.76
CA ARG A 18 -3.82 -0.31 17.85
C ARG A 18 -4.70 0.76 17.21
N SER A 19 -4.26 2.01 17.25
CA SER A 19 -5.03 3.15 16.73
C SER A 19 -4.86 3.25 15.21
N ASP A 20 -5.77 3.94 14.53
CA ASP A 20 -5.67 4.22 13.09
C ASP A 20 -4.41 5.03 12.73
N HIS A 21 -3.71 5.59 13.73
CA HIS A 21 -2.44 6.31 13.58
C HIS A 21 -1.22 5.39 13.39
N ASP A 22 -1.40 4.07 13.48
CA ASP A 22 -0.30 3.10 13.31
C ASP A 22 -0.13 2.61 11.85
N LEU A 23 -0.91 3.13 10.90
CA LEU A 23 -0.81 2.80 9.48
C LEU A 23 0.36 3.55 8.83
N TYR A 24 1.20 2.81 8.11
CA TYR A 24 2.38 3.33 7.43
C TYR A 24 2.29 3.05 5.93
N PHE A 25 2.13 4.11 5.12
CA PHE A 25 1.98 4.01 3.66
C PHE A 25 3.34 3.99 2.99
N LEU A 26 3.67 2.87 2.33
CA LEU A 26 4.93 2.69 1.60
C LEU A 26 4.76 3.06 0.13
N ARG A 27 5.79 3.64 -0.44
CA ARG A 27 5.89 4.11 -1.82
C ARG A 27 7.18 3.64 -2.45
N ASN A 28 7.34 3.85 -3.75
CA ASN A 28 8.65 3.76 -4.37
C ASN A 28 9.59 4.78 -3.74
N ASP A 29 10.78 4.33 -3.35
CA ASP A 29 11.78 5.22 -2.77
C ASP A 29 12.33 6.22 -3.81
N GLN A 30 12.94 7.30 -3.33
CA GLN A 30 13.50 8.36 -4.16
C GLN A 30 14.56 7.84 -5.13
N LYS A 31 15.39 6.88 -4.70
CA LYS A 31 16.44 6.29 -5.53
C LYS A 31 15.85 5.54 -6.72
N THR A 32 14.81 4.74 -6.49
CA THR A 32 14.09 4.01 -7.54
C THR A 32 13.40 4.96 -8.51
N ALA A 33 12.71 5.99 -8.02
CA ALA A 33 12.06 7.00 -8.86
C ALA A 33 13.09 7.74 -9.73
N ASN A 34 14.21 8.16 -9.15
CA ASN A 34 15.30 8.82 -9.89
C ASN A 34 15.97 7.90 -10.91
N ALA A 35 16.11 6.61 -10.61
CA ALA A 35 16.65 5.65 -11.57
C ALA A 35 15.75 5.54 -12.81
N TYR A 36 14.43 5.45 -12.65
CA TYR A 36 13.51 5.45 -13.78
C TYR A 36 13.54 6.77 -14.59
N ARG A 37 13.63 7.92 -13.92
CA ARG A 37 13.82 9.24 -14.59
C ARG A 37 15.12 9.31 -15.40
N ALA A 38 16.16 8.63 -14.94
CA ALA A 38 17.44 8.50 -15.63
C ALA A 38 17.45 7.40 -16.73
N GLY A 39 16.32 6.75 -16.99
CA GLY A 39 16.19 5.73 -18.04
C GLY A 39 16.57 4.31 -17.61
N ALA A 40 16.65 4.02 -16.29
CA ALA A 40 16.85 2.65 -15.82
C ALA A 40 15.73 1.73 -16.32
N LEU A 41 16.09 0.50 -16.65
CA LEU A 41 15.15 -0.50 -17.13
C LEU A 41 14.17 -0.92 -16.01
N ASP A 42 12.94 -1.19 -16.41
CA ASP A 42 11.87 -1.64 -15.52
C ASP A 42 11.99 -3.13 -15.16
N ALA A 43 11.02 -3.69 -14.45
CA ALA A 43 11.04 -5.09 -14.02
C ALA A 43 10.96 -6.11 -15.17
N TYR A 44 10.61 -5.68 -16.38
CA TYR A 44 10.63 -6.52 -17.59
C TYR A 44 11.85 -6.27 -18.48
N GLY A 45 12.74 -5.33 -18.10
CA GLY A 45 13.92 -4.98 -18.87
C GLY A 45 13.65 -3.95 -19.98
N ASN A 46 12.54 -3.22 -19.90
CA ASN A 46 12.19 -2.18 -20.86
C ASN A 46 12.55 -0.79 -20.34
N ALA A 47 12.88 0.13 -21.26
CA ALA A 47 12.99 1.54 -20.91
C ALA A 47 11.61 2.10 -20.52
N PRO A 48 11.55 3.10 -19.60
CA PRO A 48 10.30 3.76 -19.25
C PRO A 48 9.59 4.36 -20.44
N GLU A 49 8.29 4.13 -20.59
CA GLU A 49 7.46 4.83 -21.57
C GLU A 49 7.10 6.22 -21.04
N GLN A 50 6.94 7.19 -21.94
CA GLN A 50 6.63 8.57 -21.58
C GLN A 50 5.21 8.94 -21.98
N GLY A 51 4.55 9.77 -21.16
CA GLY A 51 3.24 10.32 -21.44
C GLY A 51 3.06 11.71 -20.83
N VAL A 52 1.97 12.37 -21.21
CA VAL A 52 1.55 13.66 -20.65
C VAL A 52 0.22 13.46 -19.94
N SER A 53 0.11 13.94 -18.71
CA SER A 53 -1.06 13.77 -17.87
C SER A 53 -2.21 14.65 -18.33
N SER A 54 -3.43 14.09 -18.28
CA SER A 54 -4.68 14.84 -18.42
C SER A 54 -5.20 15.41 -17.09
N GLY A 55 -4.41 15.31 -16.01
CA GLY A 55 -4.82 15.75 -14.67
C GLY A 55 -5.67 14.72 -13.90
N THR A 56 -6.01 13.58 -14.53
CA THR A 56 -6.81 12.52 -13.90
C THR A 56 -6.25 11.14 -14.25
N GLY A 57 -6.46 10.16 -13.35
CA GLY A 57 -6.17 8.75 -13.64
C GLY A 57 -4.68 8.38 -13.71
N VAL A 58 -3.75 9.28 -13.38
CA VAL A 58 -2.29 9.05 -13.40
C VAL A 58 -1.72 9.19 -11.98
N PRO A 59 -1.89 8.19 -11.10
CA PRO A 59 -1.34 8.20 -9.74
C PRO A 59 0.17 7.93 -9.75
N CYS A 60 0.96 8.86 -9.22
CA CYS A 60 2.41 8.67 -9.10
C CYS A 60 2.75 7.71 -7.94
N GLY A 61 3.46 6.62 -8.22
CA GLY A 61 3.88 5.62 -7.21
C GLY A 61 4.99 6.09 -6.27
N HIS A 62 5.53 7.31 -6.46
CA HIS A 62 6.52 7.90 -5.56
C HIS A 62 5.91 8.97 -4.65
N CYS A 63 5.35 10.05 -5.20
CA CYS A 63 4.75 11.11 -4.39
C CYS A 63 3.34 10.78 -3.91
N LEU A 64 2.72 9.71 -4.42
CA LEU A 64 1.36 9.27 -4.10
C LEU A 64 0.29 10.35 -4.32
N ASN A 65 0.54 11.25 -5.28
CA ASN A 65 -0.39 12.24 -5.78
C ASN A 65 -0.78 11.93 -7.23
N ILE A 66 -1.84 12.55 -7.73
CA ILE A 66 -2.15 12.53 -9.16
C ILE A 66 -1.17 13.47 -9.89
N VAL A 67 -0.59 13.00 -10.99
CA VAL A 67 0.27 13.84 -11.84
C VAL A 67 -0.59 14.96 -12.43
N PRO A 68 -0.21 16.26 -12.24
CA PRO A 68 -1.00 17.38 -12.73
C PRO A 68 -1.20 17.37 -14.24
N GLU A 69 -2.25 18.03 -14.71
CA GLU A 69 -2.50 18.23 -16.15
C GLU A 69 -1.33 18.93 -16.83
N GLY A 70 -0.95 18.44 -18.01
CA GLY A 70 0.18 18.96 -18.78
C GLY A 70 1.56 18.49 -18.34
N GLU A 71 1.67 17.88 -17.14
CA GLU A 71 2.95 17.37 -16.64
C GLU A 71 3.27 16.00 -17.23
N GLY A 72 4.57 15.76 -17.44
CA GLY A 72 5.10 14.49 -17.93
C GLY A 72 5.07 13.39 -16.89
N PHE A 73 4.81 12.17 -17.32
CA PHE A 73 4.95 10.97 -16.48
C PHE A 73 5.65 9.83 -17.24
N LEU A 74 6.17 8.89 -16.48
CA LEU A 74 6.75 7.65 -16.95
C LEU A 74 5.80 6.49 -16.61
N VAL A 75 5.67 5.51 -17.51
CA VAL A 75 5.02 4.23 -17.27
C VAL A 75 6.09 3.16 -17.18
N VAL A 76 6.11 2.41 -16.10
CA VAL A 76 7.10 1.35 -15.85
C VAL A 76 6.44 0.11 -15.27
N ALA A 77 6.92 -1.07 -15.66
CA ALA A 77 6.56 -2.31 -14.98
C ALA A 77 7.27 -2.36 -13.62
N HIS A 78 6.49 -2.37 -12.54
CA HIS A 78 7.00 -2.38 -11.18
C HIS A 78 6.60 -3.65 -10.44
N ARG A 79 7.55 -4.21 -9.68
CA ARG A 79 7.31 -5.35 -8.80
C ARG A 79 7.63 -4.94 -7.35
N PRO A 80 6.62 -4.64 -6.52
CA PRO A 80 6.83 -4.21 -5.12
C PRO A 80 7.13 -5.39 -4.18
N PHE A 81 7.83 -6.41 -4.67
CA PHE A 81 8.20 -7.63 -3.95
C PHE A 81 9.71 -7.84 -4.04
N SER A 82 10.37 -8.05 -2.90
CA SER A 82 11.80 -8.34 -2.83
C SER A 82 12.13 -9.81 -3.12
N ILE A 83 11.16 -10.71 -2.89
CA ILE A 83 11.31 -12.14 -3.14
C ILE A 83 10.60 -12.49 -4.45
N LEU A 84 11.32 -13.08 -5.41
CA LEU A 84 10.73 -13.59 -6.64
C LEU A 84 10.06 -14.94 -6.35
N GLN A 85 8.73 -14.98 -6.41
CA GLN A 85 7.91 -16.13 -6.10
C GLN A 85 6.52 -15.98 -6.78
N PRO A 86 5.67 -17.04 -6.84
CA PRO A 86 4.43 -17.01 -7.65
C PRO A 86 3.45 -15.87 -7.34
N TYR A 87 3.50 -15.25 -6.16
CA TYR A 87 2.64 -14.12 -5.77
C TYR A 87 3.30 -12.75 -5.95
N ALA A 88 4.55 -12.71 -6.47
CA ALA A 88 5.27 -11.47 -6.75
C ALA A 88 4.74 -10.81 -8.02
N GLU A 89 3.57 -10.17 -7.92
CA GLU A 89 2.94 -9.50 -9.05
C GLU A 89 3.79 -8.34 -9.56
N THR A 90 3.90 -8.24 -10.89
CA THR A 90 4.49 -7.10 -11.60
C THR A 90 3.39 -6.45 -12.43
N GLY A 91 3.31 -5.14 -12.42
CA GLY A 91 2.32 -4.41 -13.19
C GLY A 91 2.72 -2.96 -13.44
N PRO A 92 1.95 -2.22 -14.26
CA PRO A 92 2.26 -0.84 -14.57
C PRO A 92 2.05 0.06 -13.36
N ILE A 93 2.98 1.00 -13.17
CA ILE A 93 2.83 2.15 -12.30
C ILE A 93 3.24 3.41 -13.06
N PHE A 94 2.84 4.56 -12.54
CA PHE A 94 3.25 5.87 -13.06
C PHE A 94 4.26 6.51 -12.10
N ILE A 95 5.21 7.26 -12.64
CA ILE A 95 6.18 8.09 -11.90
C ILE A 95 6.17 9.48 -12.55
N CYS A 96 6.10 10.55 -11.75
CA CYS A 96 6.30 11.90 -12.27
C CYS A 96 7.64 11.98 -13.02
N GLN A 97 7.65 12.54 -14.23
CA GLN A 97 8.88 12.74 -14.98
C GLN A 97 9.75 13.80 -14.31
N SER A 98 9.14 14.88 -13.81
CA SER A 98 9.79 15.88 -12.97
C SER A 98 10.03 15.35 -11.56
N ASP A 99 10.95 15.96 -10.83
CA ASP A 99 11.16 15.63 -9.42
C ASP A 99 9.90 15.95 -8.59
N CYS A 100 9.61 15.09 -7.62
CA CYS A 100 8.43 15.24 -6.78
C CYS A 100 8.72 14.74 -5.35
N SER A 101 8.08 15.37 -4.37
CA SER A 101 8.27 15.05 -2.96
C SER A 101 7.27 14.00 -2.49
N ALA A 102 7.77 13.02 -1.76
CA ALA A 102 6.95 12.01 -1.12
C ALA A 102 6.23 12.57 0.12
N PRO A 103 4.94 12.21 0.37
CA PRO A 103 4.22 12.63 1.56
C PRO A 103 4.78 11.97 2.83
N SER A 104 4.32 12.44 4.00
CA SER A 104 4.50 11.70 5.25
C SER A 104 3.92 10.29 5.12
N ALA A 105 4.64 9.29 5.61
CA ALA A 105 4.18 7.91 5.52
C ALA A 105 2.98 7.58 6.44
N THR A 106 2.65 8.46 7.39
CA THR A 106 1.52 8.33 8.32
C THR A 106 0.27 9.07 7.86
N GLU A 107 0.36 9.86 6.78
CA GLU A 107 -0.79 10.55 6.20
C GLU A 107 -1.43 9.68 5.12
N ILE A 108 -2.77 9.71 5.04
CA ILE A 108 -3.49 9.04 3.95
C ILE A 108 -3.13 9.75 2.64
N PRO A 109 -2.51 9.04 1.68
CA PRO A 109 -2.06 9.67 0.44
C PRO A 109 -3.22 10.17 -0.43
N GLN A 110 -3.00 11.29 -1.15
CA GLN A 110 -4.00 11.87 -2.05
C GLN A 110 -4.50 10.87 -3.12
N VAL A 111 -3.65 9.95 -3.59
CA VAL A 111 -4.04 8.91 -4.54
C VAL A 111 -5.21 8.05 -4.03
N LEU A 112 -5.38 7.93 -2.72
CA LEU A 112 -6.47 7.19 -2.09
C LEU A 112 -7.75 8.05 -1.89
N GLU A 113 -7.74 9.29 -2.34
CA GLU A 113 -8.91 10.15 -2.40
C GLU A 113 -9.61 10.11 -3.78
N ALA A 114 -8.93 9.60 -4.81
CA ALA A 114 -9.34 9.70 -6.21
C ALA A 114 -10.37 8.65 -6.66
N SER A 115 -10.65 7.61 -5.85
CA SER A 115 -11.58 6.54 -6.21
C SER A 115 -12.56 6.26 -5.08
N PRO A 116 -13.81 5.85 -5.38
CA PRO A 116 -14.79 5.47 -4.37
C PRO A 116 -14.48 4.14 -3.69
N GLU A 117 -13.63 3.30 -4.29
CA GLU A 117 -13.31 1.96 -3.77
C GLU A 117 -11.94 1.49 -4.22
N TYR A 118 -11.36 0.54 -3.49
CA TYR A 118 -10.04 -0.02 -3.73
C TYR A 118 -10.02 -1.53 -3.57
N LEU A 119 -9.23 -2.22 -4.40
CA LEU A 119 -8.87 -3.61 -4.19
C LEU A 119 -7.75 -3.67 -3.16
N ILE A 120 -7.94 -4.45 -2.11
CA ILE A 120 -6.90 -4.76 -1.12
C ILE A 120 -6.52 -6.23 -1.18
N LYS A 121 -5.24 -6.52 -0.96
CA LYS A 121 -4.69 -7.88 -0.82
C LYS A 121 -3.72 -7.89 0.35
N ALA A 122 -3.90 -8.78 1.33
CA ALA A 122 -3.00 -8.89 2.46
C ALA A 122 -2.00 -10.04 2.29
N TYR A 123 -0.80 -9.85 2.80
CA TYR A 123 0.34 -10.73 2.63
C TYR A 123 1.00 -11.07 3.97
N THR A 124 1.58 -12.25 4.02
CA THR A 124 2.40 -12.74 5.13
C THR A 124 3.84 -12.18 5.05
N SER A 125 4.67 -12.40 6.08
CA SER A 125 6.07 -11.94 6.12
C SER A 125 6.95 -12.52 5.00
N ASN A 126 6.63 -13.71 4.49
CA ASN A 126 7.30 -14.30 3.34
C ASN A 126 6.68 -13.89 1.99
N GLN A 127 5.92 -12.79 1.99
CA GLN A 127 5.34 -12.10 0.83
C GLN A 127 4.34 -12.97 0.02
N ARG A 128 3.68 -13.94 0.67
CA ARG A 128 2.64 -14.74 0.03
C ARG A 128 1.27 -14.17 0.39
N ILE A 129 0.37 -14.16 -0.62
CA ILE A 129 -1.01 -13.71 -0.39
C ILE A 129 -1.68 -14.58 0.67
N LYS A 130 -2.41 -13.94 1.58
CA LYS A 130 -3.27 -14.65 2.54
C LYS A 130 -4.65 -14.78 1.95
N TYR A 131 -5.01 -15.98 1.51
CA TYR A 131 -6.33 -16.24 0.95
C TYR A 131 -7.44 -15.87 1.94
N GLY A 132 -8.56 -15.36 1.40
CA GLY A 132 -9.70 -14.89 2.18
C GLY A 132 -9.55 -13.46 2.73
N THR A 133 -8.44 -12.75 2.43
CA THR A 133 -8.24 -11.35 2.85
C THR A 133 -8.47 -10.34 1.72
N GLY A 134 -8.43 -10.79 0.45
CA GLY A 134 -8.68 -9.94 -0.71
C GLY A 134 -10.13 -9.44 -0.73
N ALA A 135 -10.33 -8.16 -1.00
CA ALA A 135 -11.65 -7.55 -1.08
C ALA A 135 -11.63 -6.23 -1.87
N ILE A 136 -12.76 -5.90 -2.49
CA ILE A 136 -13.05 -4.53 -2.91
C ILE A 136 -13.65 -3.82 -1.69
N VAL A 137 -13.05 -2.71 -1.30
CA VAL A 137 -13.41 -1.97 -0.08
C VAL A 137 -13.81 -0.56 -0.45
N PRO A 138 -15.02 -0.11 -0.09
CA PRO A 138 -15.43 1.28 -0.20
C PRO A 138 -14.51 2.21 0.59
N LYS A 139 -14.28 3.41 0.08
CA LYS A 139 -13.38 4.40 0.66
C LYS A 139 -13.70 4.70 2.13
N GLU A 140 -14.98 4.83 2.48
CA GLU A 140 -15.45 5.10 3.85
C GLU A 140 -15.12 3.99 4.86
N ASN A 141 -14.93 2.75 4.39
CA ASN A 141 -14.59 1.59 5.24
C ASN A 141 -13.09 1.23 5.21
N PHE A 142 -12.33 1.98 4.44
CA PHE A 142 -10.96 1.61 4.06
C PHE A 142 -10.01 1.55 5.26
N THR A 143 -9.91 2.62 6.05
CA THR A 143 -9.00 2.71 7.19
C THR A 143 -9.31 1.64 8.25
N SER A 144 -10.60 1.46 8.59
CA SER A 144 -11.02 0.46 9.56
C SER A 144 -10.70 -0.97 9.09
N LYS A 145 -10.83 -1.24 7.78
CA LYS A 145 -10.50 -2.55 7.20
C LYS A 145 -9.01 -2.82 7.21
N LEU A 146 -8.18 -1.82 6.89
CA LEU A 146 -6.72 -1.93 6.97
C LEU A 146 -6.24 -2.20 8.38
N SER A 147 -6.73 -1.41 9.36
CA SER A 147 -6.40 -1.59 10.79
C SER A 147 -6.78 -2.98 11.29
N ALA A 148 -7.98 -3.48 10.92
CA ALA A 148 -8.42 -4.82 11.29
C ALA A 148 -7.55 -5.94 10.69
N LEU A 149 -7.10 -5.80 9.44
CA LEU A 149 -6.21 -6.77 8.81
C LEU A 149 -4.82 -6.73 9.46
N LEU A 150 -4.23 -5.56 9.62
CA LEU A 150 -2.88 -5.40 10.16
C LEU A 150 -2.80 -5.70 11.66
N ALA A 151 -3.92 -5.72 12.40
CA ALA A 151 -3.97 -6.22 13.77
C ALA A 151 -3.71 -7.74 13.89
N ARG A 152 -3.80 -8.47 12.77
CA ARG A 152 -3.53 -9.92 12.75
C ARG A 152 -2.03 -10.18 12.73
N SER A 153 -1.56 -11.10 13.59
CA SER A 153 -0.15 -11.47 13.69
C SER A 153 0.38 -12.29 12.50
N ASP A 154 -0.51 -12.88 11.70
CA ASP A 154 -0.15 -13.68 10.52
C ASP A 154 -0.02 -12.84 9.24
N LEU A 155 -0.23 -11.51 9.32
CA LEU A 155 -0.11 -10.57 8.22
C LEU A 155 1.02 -9.57 8.45
N ALA A 156 1.76 -9.28 7.40
CA ALA A 156 2.87 -8.32 7.44
C ALA A 156 2.51 -7.00 6.77
N PHE A 157 1.74 -7.04 5.69
CA PHE A 157 1.36 -5.85 4.94
C PHE A 157 0.09 -6.06 4.11
N VAL A 158 -0.50 -4.96 3.66
CA VAL A 158 -1.64 -4.94 2.75
C VAL A 158 -1.27 -4.08 1.53
N ASP A 159 -1.37 -4.65 0.32
CA ASP A 159 -1.28 -3.88 -0.92
C ASP A 159 -2.64 -3.29 -1.27
N ILE A 160 -2.62 -2.02 -1.63
CA ILE A 160 -3.77 -1.26 -2.10
C ILE A 160 -3.62 -1.08 -3.60
N ARG A 161 -4.68 -1.40 -4.32
CA ARG A 161 -4.71 -1.42 -5.79
C ARG A 161 -5.95 -0.74 -6.33
N SER A 162 -5.89 -0.27 -7.56
CA SER A 162 -7.07 0.17 -8.30
C SER A 162 -8.09 -0.97 -8.37
N ALA A 163 -9.34 -0.70 -7.97
CA ALA A 163 -10.41 -1.69 -8.02
C ALA A 163 -10.72 -2.16 -9.45
N LYS A 164 -10.58 -1.26 -10.44
CA LYS A 164 -10.92 -1.53 -11.85
C LYS A 164 -9.77 -2.21 -12.62
N ASN A 165 -8.54 -1.74 -12.42
CA ASN A 165 -7.40 -2.14 -13.26
C ASN A 165 -6.38 -3.00 -12.53
N ASN A 166 -6.55 -3.25 -11.22
CA ASN A 166 -5.60 -3.99 -10.39
C ASN A 166 -4.17 -3.37 -10.37
N CYS A 167 -3.99 -2.12 -10.78
CA CYS A 167 -2.70 -1.45 -10.69
C CYS A 167 -2.33 -1.20 -9.22
N TRP A 168 -1.08 -1.48 -8.87
CA TRP A 168 -0.57 -1.20 -7.52
C TRP A 168 -0.49 0.31 -7.28
N LEU A 169 -1.00 0.76 -6.14
CA LEU A 169 -1.00 2.17 -5.72
C LEU A 169 -0.02 2.41 -4.58
N THR A 170 -0.16 1.65 -3.50
CA THR A 170 0.68 1.75 -2.30
C THR A 170 0.59 0.47 -1.48
N ARG A 171 1.49 0.33 -0.51
CA ARG A 171 1.49 -0.75 0.49
C ARG A 171 1.35 -0.15 1.87
N VAL A 172 0.60 -0.81 2.75
CA VAL A 172 0.43 -0.38 4.14
C VAL A 172 0.98 -1.43 5.08
N THR A 173 1.74 -0.96 6.08
CA THR A 173 2.25 -1.77 7.19
C THR A 173 1.91 -1.11 8.51
N HIS A 174 2.19 -1.78 9.62
CA HIS A 174 2.34 -1.08 10.90
C HIS A 174 3.69 -0.37 10.98
N GLN A 175 3.73 0.71 11.73
CA GLN A 175 4.99 1.30 12.17
C GLN A 175 5.68 0.29 13.10
N THR A 176 6.91 -0.13 12.76
CA THR A 176 7.76 -1.03 13.56
C THR A 176 8.53 -0.25 14.62
#